data_10d1ebf1af064ae73c90131523c857b2
#
_entry.id   10d1ebf1af064ae73c90131523c857b2
#
_cell.length_a   1.000
_cell.length_b   1.000
_cell.length_c   1.000
_cell.angle_alpha   90.00
_cell.angle_beta   90.00
_cell.angle_gamma   90.00
#
_symmetry.space_group_name_H-M   'P 1'
#
loop_
_entity.id
_entity.type
_entity.pdbx_description
1 polymer ?
#
loop_
_entity_poly.entity_id
_entity_poly.type
_entity_poly.pdbx_seq_one_letter_code
_entity_poly.pdbx_strand_id
1 'polypeptide(L)'
;MHTSAVPSAPSRWLDIKSGIVILDVLLLCAMLAWLPFDPMVNKGLGILVFIAILWLTEALHVTITALLVPLLATVLGVFDMSKSLTDFANPILFLFFGGFALAAALSKQGLDTLMAGKVMHLANGHLGWGVILLFTITAAMSMWISNTATTAMMLPLAIGMLARLDSKKERATFVFVLLGIAYSASIGGIGTLVGSPPNAIAAAQMGIGFTDWMKFGVPVVLILMPCGIALLYLVTRPRLSHRVEIQDVTINWTRERKVTLAIFLTTVVLWIGSQPISNAFGGIPQLDTLIAMGAIVAIVVSRVASWDDVNQNTDWGVLMLFGGGLTLSAILKATGTSAFLASHLSAVLSNANIFVVLLMLAAFVVFLTELVSNTATAALLVPLFAGVAEALGVSPVVMSVLIAIGASCAFMLPVATPPNAIVFASGHIRQREMMKAGMALNVVFTVLLALLAYFVGDIL
;
A
#
# COMPACT_ATOMS: atom_id res chain seq x y z
N MET A 1 -40.81 -23.22 -13.29
CA MET A 1 -40.27 -22.20 -14.20
C MET A 1 -40.91 -20.86 -13.84
N HIS A 2 -40.23 -20.07 -13.01
CA HIS A 2 -40.49 -18.64 -12.82
C HIS A 2 -39.13 -17.94 -12.85
N THR A 3 -38.78 -17.45 -14.03
CA THR A 3 -37.63 -16.55 -14.21
C THR A 3 -38.03 -15.20 -13.64
N SER A 4 -37.53 -14.88 -12.44
CA SER A 4 -37.58 -13.53 -11.90
C SER A 4 -36.63 -12.67 -12.71
N ALA A 5 -37.16 -11.82 -13.56
CA ALA A 5 -36.43 -10.79 -14.27
C ALA A 5 -35.79 -9.84 -13.24
N VAL A 6 -34.47 -9.77 -13.25
CA VAL A 6 -33.71 -8.73 -12.53
C VAL A 6 -34.13 -7.40 -13.16
N PRO A 7 -34.59 -6.40 -12.37
CA PRO A 7 -34.91 -5.10 -12.92
C PRO A 7 -33.62 -4.48 -13.45
N SER A 8 -33.55 -4.21 -14.75
CA SER A 8 -32.51 -3.41 -15.35
C SER A 8 -32.55 -2.00 -14.73
N ALA A 9 -31.51 -1.61 -14.00
CA ALA A 9 -31.39 -0.23 -13.53
C ALA A 9 -31.47 0.72 -14.74
N PRO A 10 -32.23 1.83 -14.66
CA PRO A 10 -32.30 2.79 -15.74
C PRO A 10 -30.89 3.33 -16.04
N SER A 11 -30.47 3.22 -17.29
CA SER A 11 -29.23 3.79 -17.80
C SER A 11 -29.30 5.32 -17.71
N ARG A 12 -28.93 5.89 -16.56
CA ARG A 12 -28.63 7.32 -16.45
C ARG A 12 -27.25 7.52 -17.09
N TRP A 13 -27.25 7.91 -18.36
CA TRP A 13 -26.05 8.23 -19.12
C TRP A 13 -25.23 9.40 -18.52
N LEU A 14 -25.80 10.13 -17.57
CA LEU A 14 -25.20 11.23 -16.83
C LEU A 14 -25.37 10.98 -15.32
N ASP A 15 -24.51 10.14 -14.77
CA ASP A 15 -24.25 10.13 -13.33
C ASP A 15 -23.16 11.17 -12.98
N ILE A 16 -22.95 11.42 -11.70
CA ILE A 16 -21.93 12.37 -11.22
C ILE A 16 -20.55 12.03 -11.78
N LYS A 17 -20.20 10.75 -11.88
CA LYS A 17 -18.91 10.28 -12.39
C LYS A 17 -18.71 10.62 -13.87
N SER A 18 -19.71 10.38 -14.70
CA SER A 18 -19.69 10.79 -16.11
C SER A 18 -19.56 12.32 -16.28
N GLY A 19 -20.23 13.07 -15.43
CA GLY A 19 -20.08 14.55 -15.40
C GLY A 19 -18.67 15.00 -15.09
N ILE A 20 -18.01 14.36 -14.10
CA ILE A 20 -16.60 14.65 -13.75
C ILE A 20 -15.69 14.34 -14.95
N VAL A 21 -15.84 13.19 -15.60
CA VAL A 21 -15.02 12.81 -16.77
C VAL A 21 -15.15 13.81 -17.89
N ILE A 22 -16.39 14.24 -18.21
CA ILE A 22 -16.65 15.25 -19.28
C ILE A 22 -15.98 16.58 -18.92
N LEU A 23 -16.16 17.04 -17.67
CA LEU A 23 -15.57 18.30 -17.23
C LEU A 23 -14.04 18.24 -17.26
N ASP A 24 -13.46 17.12 -16.88
CA ASP A 24 -12.02 16.91 -16.86
C ASP A 24 -11.42 16.90 -18.28
N VAL A 25 -12.10 16.27 -19.24
CA VAL A 25 -11.72 16.33 -20.67
C VAL A 25 -11.75 17.79 -21.17
N LEU A 26 -12.80 18.53 -20.83
CA LEU A 26 -12.89 19.95 -21.19
C LEU A 26 -11.77 20.78 -20.56
N LEU A 27 -11.44 20.50 -19.30
CA LEU A 27 -10.33 21.14 -18.61
C LEU A 27 -8.98 20.82 -19.27
N LEU A 28 -8.73 19.56 -19.65
CA LEU A 28 -7.54 19.17 -20.39
C LEU A 28 -7.43 19.95 -21.70
N CYS A 29 -8.51 20.01 -22.49
CA CYS A 29 -8.53 20.78 -23.74
C CYS A 29 -8.27 22.28 -23.49
N ALA A 30 -8.86 22.85 -22.44
CA ALA A 30 -8.66 24.24 -22.06
C ALA A 30 -7.20 24.52 -21.65
N MET A 31 -6.60 23.61 -20.85
CA MET A 31 -5.19 23.74 -20.45
C MET A 31 -4.24 23.66 -21.65
N LEU A 32 -4.49 22.77 -22.58
CA LEU A 32 -3.67 22.66 -23.81
C LEU A 32 -3.78 23.88 -24.72
N ALA A 33 -4.96 24.53 -24.76
CA ALA A 33 -5.24 25.67 -25.63
C ALA A 33 -4.80 27.02 -25.05
N TRP A 34 -4.91 27.23 -23.74
CA TRP A 34 -4.85 28.53 -23.12
C TRP A 34 -3.77 28.77 -22.07
N LEU A 35 -3.07 27.70 -21.59
CA LEU A 35 -1.97 27.95 -20.66
C LEU A 35 -0.83 28.68 -21.34
N PRO A 36 -0.28 29.74 -20.69
CA PRO A 36 0.72 30.63 -21.29
C PRO A 36 2.17 30.14 -21.10
N PHE A 37 2.37 28.83 -20.94
CA PHE A 37 3.70 28.24 -20.71
C PHE A 37 4.24 27.56 -21.98
N ASP A 38 5.41 26.98 -21.86
CA ASP A 38 5.98 26.17 -22.97
C ASP A 38 4.99 25.06 -23.38
N PRO A 39 4.81 24.80 -24.69
CA PRO A 39 3.85 23.78 -25.15
C PRO A 39 4.08 22.39 -24.60
N MET A 40 5.33 21.99 -24.31
CA MET A 40 5.62 20.70 -23.69
C MET A 40 5.22 20.69 -22.21
N VAL A 41 5.48 21.79 -21.49
CA VAL A 41 5.06 21.96 -20.10
C VAL A 41 3.53 21.95 -20.01
N ASN A 42 2.82 22.60 -20.94
CA ASN A 42 1.35 22.58 -21.00
C ASN A 42 0.80 21.17 -21.17
N LYS A 43 1.43 20.34 -22.03
CA LYS A 43 1.07 18.92 -22.20
C LYS A 43 1.29 18.14 -20.90
N GLY A 44 2.45 18.28 -20.27
CA GLY A 44 2.77 17.59 -19.02
C GLY A 44 1.83 17.99 -17.87
N LEU A 45 1.56 19.29 -17.70
CA LEU A 45 0.60 19.78 -16.71
C LEU A 45 -0.83 19.30 -17.00
N GLY A 46 -1.25 19.34 -18.27
CA GLY A 46 -2.57 18.86 -18.68
C GLY A 46 -2.77 17.38 -18.36
N ILE A 47 -1.78 16.54 -18.73
CA ILE A 47 -1.83 15.09 -18.39
C ILE A 47 -1.84 14.91 -16.88
N LEU A 48 -0.96 15.60 -16.13
CA LEU A 48 -0.88 15.47 -14.67
C LEU A 48 -2.23 15.81 -14.01
N VAL A 49 -2.83 16.95 -14.35
CA VAL A 49 -4.09 17.41 -13.74
C VAL A 49 -5.23 16.48 -14.11
N PHE A 50 -5.33 16.06 -15.38
CA PHE A 50 -6.35 15.13 -15.85
C PHE A 50 -6.27 13.78 -15.12
N ILE A 51 -5.10 13.16 -15.04
CA ILE A 51 -4.90 11.89 -14.35
C ILE A 51 -5.12 12.04 -12.84
N ALA A 52 -4.67 13.16 -12.25
CA ALA A 52 -4.88 13.45 -10.83
C ALA A 52 -6.37 13.52 -10.48
N ILE A 53 -7.17 14.27 -11.25
CA ILE A 53 -8.62 14.38 -11.00
C ILE A 53 -9.29 13.01 -11.11
N LEU A 54 -8.97 12.19 -12.11
CA LEU A 54 -9.55 10.86 -12.27
C LEU A 54 -9.14 9.89 -11.14
N TRP A 55 -7.87 9.93 -10.67
CA TRP A 55 -7.44 9.10 -9.54
C TRP A 55 -8.02 9.57 -8.21
N LEU A 56 -8.10 10.89 -7.98
CA LEU A 56 -8.61 11.45 -6.73
C LEU A 56 -10.13 11.31 -6.60
N THR A 57 -10.87 11.37 -7.70
CA THR A 57 -12.34 11.26 -7.69
C THR A 57 -12.86 9.84 -7.89
N GLU A 58 -11.98 8.93 -8.33
CA GLU A 58 -12.37 7.58 -8.77
C GLU A 58 -13.55 7.61 -9.76
N ALA A 59 -13.60 8.66 -10.59
CA ALA A 59 -14.61 8.80 -11.63
C ALA A 59 -14.51 7.68 -12.67
N LEU A 60 -13.28 7.23 -12.94
CA LEU A 60 -12.98 5.98 -13.65
C LEU A 60 -12.26 5.02 -12.70
N HIS A 61 -12.34 3.73 -13.00
CA HIS A 61 -11.56 2.73 -12.27
C HIS A 61 -10.06 3.06 -12.36
N VAL A 62 -9.32 2.98 -11.24
CA VAL A 62 -7.91 3.41 -11.14
C VAL A 62 -7.00 2.76 -12.20
N THR A 63 -7.26 1.50 -12.56
CA THR A 63 -6.55 0.79 -13.63
C THR A 63 -6.79 1.39 -15.01
N ILE A 64 -8.03 1.79 -15.32
CA ILE A 64 -8.37 2.44 -16.60
C ILE A 64 -7.70 3.79 -16.69
N THR A 65 -7.70 4.56 -15.61
CA THR A 65 -6.95 5.83 -15.54
C THR A 65 -5.46 5.61 -15.77
N ALA A 66 -4.86 4.54 -15.23
CA ALA A 66 -3.46 4.20 -15.47
C ALA A 66 -3.15 3.93 -16.96
N LEU A 67 -4.08 3.26 -17.67
CA LEU A 67 -3.96 3.02 -19.11
C LEU A 67 -4.16 4.28 -19.97
N LEU A 68 -4.85 5.31 -19.44
CA LEU A 68 -4.96 6.61 -20.13
C LEU A 68 -3.63 7.35 -20.17
N VAL A 69 -2.69 7.11 -19.24
CA VAL A 69 -1.39 7.78 -19.19
C VAL A 69 -0.58 7.54 -20.49
N PRO A 70 -0.25 6.29 -20.89
CA PRO A 70 0.47 6.04 -22.12
C PRO A 70 -0.31 6.45 -23.37
N LEU A 71 -1.64 6.33 -23.33
CA LEU A 71 -2.51 6.78 -24.42
C LEU A 71 -2.38 8.29 -24.65
N LEU A 72 -2.51 9.10 -23.59
CA LEU A 72 -2.38 10.56 -23.67
C LEU A 72 -0.97 10.99 -24.07
N ALA A 73 0.08 10.32 -23.54
CA ALA A 73 1.45 10.58 -23.91
C ALA A 73 1.67 10.43 -25.43
N THR A 74 1.05 9.41 -26.02
CA THR A 74 1.17 9.14 -27.45
C THR A 74 0.31 10.09 -28.29
N VAL A 75 -0.95 10.29 -27.91
CA VAL A 75 -1.87 11.19 -28.66
C VAL A 75 -1.38 12.62 -28.65
N LEU A 76 -0.83 13.11 -27.55
CA LEU A 76 -0.28 14.45 -27.42
C LEU A 76 1.17 14.57 -27.97
N GLY A 77 1.76 13.48 -28.48
CA GLY A 77 3.07 13.49 -29.09
C GLY A 77 4.23 13.76 -28.12
N VAL A 78 4.10 13.33 -26.85
CA VAL A 78 5.19 13.35 -25.86
C VAL A 78 6.13 12.17 -26.08
N PHE A 79 5.57 10.97 -26.25
CA PHE A 79 6.28 9.73 -26.55
C PHE A 79 5.56 8.98 -27.66
N ASP A 80 6.27 8.09 -28.37
CA ASP A 80 5.64 7.04 -29.16
C ASP A 80 5.04 5.95 -28.23
N MET A 81 4.18 5.09 -28.79
CA MET A 81 3.47 4.08 -28.00
C MET A 81 4.42 3.06 -27.38
N SER A 82 5.50 2.68 -28.06
CA SER A 82 6.48 1.73 -27.55
C SER A 82 7.17 2.28 -26.29
N LYS A 83 7.63 3.52 -26.35
CA LYS A 83 8.25 4.21 -25.21
C LYS A 83 7.26 4.45 -24.08
N SER A 84 6.01 4.80 -24.39
CA SER A 84 4.96 5.02 -23.40
C SER A 84 4.60 3.76 -22.59
N LEU A 85 4.83 2.57 -23.15
CA LEU A 85 4.55 1.29 -22.48
C LEU A 85 5.78 0.67 -21.80
N THR A 86 6.96 1.27 -21.92
CA THR A 86 8.21 0.70 -21.38
C THR A 86 8.11 0.46 -19.86
N ASP A 87 7.52 1.37 -19.14
CA ASP A 87 7.42 1.31 -17.67
C ASP A 87 6.44 0.24 -17.17
N PHE A 88 5.55 -0.26 -18.04
CA PHE A 88 4.66 -1.39 -17.73
C PHE A 88 5.41 -2.74 -17.69
N ALA A 89 6.67 -2.78 -18.15
CA ALA A 89 7.58 -3.91 -18.02
C ALA A 89 8.71 -3.65 -17.00
N ASN A 90 8.54 -2.68 -16.10
CA ASN A 90 9.54 -2.39 -15.06
C ASN A 90 9.76 -3.63 -14.17
N PRO A 91 11.02 -4.01 -13.87
CA PRO A 91 11.34 -5.19 -13.06
C PRO A 91 10.62 -5.27 -11.71
N ILE A 92 10.36 -4.14 -11.06
CA ILE A 92 9.67 -4.09 -9.76
C ILE A 92 8.24 -4.64 -9.83
N LEU A 93 7.56 -4.56 -11.00
CA LEU A 93 6.24 -5.15 -11.19
C LEU A 93 6.29 -6.67 -11.05
N PHE A 94 7.34 -7.29 -11.60
CA PHE A 94 7.54 -8.74 -11.52
C PHE A 94 7.99 -9.17 -10.12
N LEU A 95 8.73 -8.34 -9.40
CA LEU A 95 9.02 -8.58 -7.98
C LEU A 95 7.73 -8.59 -7.16
N PHE A 96 6.85 -7.62 -7.39
CA PHE A 96 5.58 -7.54 -6.69
C PHE A 96 4.63 -8.68 -7.08
N PHE A 97 4.62 -9.06 -8.36
CA PHE A 97 3.90 -10.25 -8.84
C PHE A 97 4.37 -11.54 -8.15
N GLY A 98 5.70 -11.69 -7.91
CA GLY A 98 6.24 -12.79 -7.11
C GLY A 98 5.71 -12.82 -5.68
N GLY A 99 5.52 -11.65 -5.08
CA GLY A 99 4.87 -11.52 -3.77
C GLY A 99 3.42 -12.02 -3.79
N PHE A 100 2.63 -11.67 -4.80
CA PHE A 100 1.27 -12.21 -4.96
C PHE A 100 1.26 -13.72 -5.14
N ALA A 101 2.19 -14.28 -5.92
CA ALA A 101 2.28 -15.73 -6.11
C ALA A 101 2.64 -16.47 -4.82
N LEU A 102 3.56 -15.93 -4.01
CA LEU A 102 3.90 -16.47 -2.70
C LEU A 102 2.70 -16.42 -1.73
N ALA A 103 1.99 -15.30 -1.69
CA ALA A 103 0.77 -15.14 -0.90
C ALA A 103 -0.31 -16.14 -1.33
N ALA A 104 -0.52 -16.32 -2.63
CA ALA A 104 -1.46 -17.31 -3.18
C ALA A 104 -1.11 -18.73 -2.73
N ALA A 105 0.17 -19.13 -2.78
CA ALA A 105 0.62 -20.44 -2.36
C ALA A 105 0.46 -20.66 -0.85
N LEU A 106 0.81 -19.66 -0.02
CA LEU A 106 0.63 -19.73 1.43
C LEU A 106 -0.85 -19.89 1.81
N SER A 107 -1.72 -19.09 1.20
CA SER A 107 -3.17 -19.12 1.42
C SER A 107 -3.79 -20.43 0.94
N LYS A 108 -3.43 -20.92 -0.26
CA LYS A 108 -3.90 -22.20 -0.82
C LYS A 108 -3.60 -23.36 0.10
N GLN A 109 -2.43 -23.36 0.75
CA GLN A 109 -2.00 -24.41 1.67
C GLN A 109 -2.48 -24.16 3.11
N GLY A 110 -3.12 -23.02 3.40
CA GLY A 110 -3.58 -22.62 4.73
C GLY A 110 -2.44 -22.47 5.74
N LEU A 111 -1.23 -22.18 5.28
CA LEU A 111 -0.05 -21.96 6.13
C LEU A 111 -0.17 -20.66 6.92
N ASP A 112 -0.76 -19.65 6.34
CA ASP A 112 -1.09 -18.37 6.94
C ASP A 112 -1.96 -18.55 8.21
N THR A 113 -3.07 -19.28 8.11
CA THR A 113 -3.96 -19.59 9.23
C THR A 113 -3.30 -20.46 10.28
N LEU A 114 -2.49 -21.45 9.86
CA LEU A 114 -1.76 -22.33 10.77
C LEU A 114 -0.71 -21.59 11.59
N MET A 115 0.04 -20.68 10.96
CA MET A 115 1.05 -19.85 11.63
C MET A 115 0.40 -18.96 12.69
N ALA A 116 -0.69 -18.29 12.32
CA ALA A 116 -1.43 -17.44 13.25
C ALA A 116 -1.99 -18.24 14.44
N GLY A 117 -2.63 -19.37 14.19
CA GLY A 117 -3.17 -20.25 15.24
C GLY A 117 -2.09 -20.73 16.22
N LYS A 118 -0.92 -21.13 15.71
CA LYS A 118 0.18 -21.63 16.56
C LYS A 118 0.77 -20.53 17.46
N VAL A 119 0.91 -19.31 16.94
CA VAL A 119 1.40 -18.18 17.74
C VAL A 119 0.42 -17.84 18.86
N MET A 120 -0.88 -17.96 18.62
CA MET A 120 -1.89 -17.70 19.64
C MET A 120 -1.82 -18.63 20.86
N HIS A 121 -1.30 -19.87 20.71
CA HIS A 121 -1.07 -20.77 21.84
C HIS A 121 -0.08 -20.23 22.86
N LEU A 122 0.88 -19.39 22.45
CA LEU A 122 1.85 -18.77 23.36
C LEU A 122 1.20 -17.80 24.36
N ALA A 123 -0.05 -17.42 24.14
CA ALA A 123 -0.80 -16.52 25.04
C ALA A 123 -1.23 -17.18 26.37
N ASN A 124 -1.16 -18.52 26.48
CA ASN A 124 -1.52 -19.26 27.70
C ASN A 124 -2.89 -18.84 28.29
N GLY A 125 -3.84 -18.51 27.45
CA GLY A 125 -5.19 -18.11 27.85
C GLY A 125 -5.32 -16.67 28.41
N HIS A 126 -4.28 -15.83 28.38
CA HIS A 126 -4.37 -14.43 28.77
C HIS A 126 -4.74 -13.55 27.58
N LEU A 127 -5.89 -12.82 27.65
CA LEU A 127 -6.36 -11.95 26.57
C LEU A 127 -5.31 -10.90 26.18
N GLY A 128 -4.69 -10.24 27.17
CA GLY A 128 -3.71 -9.19 26.90
C GLY A 128 -2.51 -9.69 26.07
N TRP A 129 -1.92 -10.80 26.44
CA TRP A 129 -0.84 -11.43 25.66
C TRP A 129 -1.33 -11.95 24.31
N GLY A 130 -2.53 -12.52 24.26
CA GLY A 130 -3.14 -12.98 23.02
C GLY A 130 -3.31 -11.83 22.02
N VAL A 131 -3.75 -10.68 22.47
CA VAL A 131 -3.93 -9.49 21.61
C VAL A 131 -2.58 -8.94 21.11
N ILE A 132 -1.56 -8.86 21.98
CA ILE A 132 -0.21 -8.43 21.55
C ILE A 132 0.35 -9.41 20.51
N LEU A 133 0.24 -10.71 20.74
CA LEU A 133 0.68 -11.72 19.77
C LEU A 133 -0.11 -11.64 18.47
N LEU A 134 -1.44 -11.44 18.54
CA LEU A 134 -2.30 -11.27 17.38
C LEU A 134 -1.86 -10.07 16.54
N PHE A 135 -1.59 -8.91 17.15
CA PHE A 135 -1.12 -7.72 16.45
C PHE A 135 0.27 -7.92 15.85
N THR A 136 1.18 -8.55 16.59
CA THR A 136 2.55 -8.83 16.13
C THR A 136 2.55 -9.77 14.93
N ILE A 137 1.79 -10.87 14.99
CA ILE A 137 1.71 -11.82 13.86
C ILE A 137 0.99 -11.19 12.67
N THR A 138 -0.05 -10.37 12.92
CA THR A 138 -0.74 -9.62 11.86
C THR A 138 0.24 -8.71 11.12
N ALA A 139 1.03 -7.92 11.85
CA ALA A 139 2.04 -7.06 11.24
C ALA A 139 3.12 -7.87 10.49
N ALA A 140 3.64 -8.94 11.12
CA ALA A 140 4.66 -9.78 10.50
C ALA A 140 4.17 -10.47 9.22
N MET A 141 2.94 -10.96 9.19
CA MET A 141 2.35 -11.58 8.00
C MET A 141 2.04 -10.55 6.92
N SER A 142 1.58 -9.37 7.29
CA SER A 142 1.27 -8.30 6.35
C SER A 142 2.51 -7.73 5.64
N MET A 143 3.70 -8.01 6.14
CA MET A 143 4.94 -7.73 5.40
C MET A 143 5.08 -8.57 4.12
N TRP A 144 4.41 -9.72 4.04
CA TRP A 144 4.60 -10.71 2.96
C TRP A 144 3.31 -11.04 2.20
N ILE A 145 2.17 -10.76 2.81
CA ILE A 145 0.82 -11.01 2.27
C ILE A 145 0.08 -9.67 2.28
N SER A 146 -0.86 -9.46 1.36
CA SER A 146 -1.61 -8.20 1.31
C SER A 146 -2.32 -7.90 2.65
N ASN A 147 -2.38 -6.62 3.01
CA ASN A 147 -3.05 -6.14 4.22
C ASN A 147 -4.51 -6.64 4.32
N THR A 148 -5.19 -6.70 3.16
CA THR A 148 -6.57 -7.19 3.04
C THR A 148 -6.69 -8.66 3.43
N ALA A 149 -5.88 -9.53 2.82
CA ALA A 149 -5.90 -10.97 3.10
C ALA A 149 -5.51 -11.25 4.55
N THR A 150 -4.48 -10.57 5.05
CA THR A 150 -4.04 -10.69 6.44
C THR A 150 -5.15 -10.31 7.42
N THR A 151 -5.83 -9.19 7.19
CA THR A 151 -6.94 -8.74 8.06
C THR A 151 -8.13 -9.70 8.01
N ALA A 152 -8.51 -10.16 6.82
CA ALA A 152 -9.62 -11.10 6.64
C ALA A 152 -9.37 -12.42 7.37
N MET A 153 -8.13 -12.90 7.38
CA MET A 153 -7.73 -14.12 8.08
C MET A 153 -7.67 -13.93 9.60
N MET A 154 -7.18 -12.78 10.07
CA MET A 154 -7.03 -12.51 11.50
C MET A 154 -8.37 -12.18 12.19
N LEU A 155 -9.35 -11.65 11.45
CA LEU A 155 -10.65 -11.29 11.99
C LEU A 155 -11.39 -12.46 12.67
N PRO A 156 -11.55 -13.65 12.06
CA PRO A 156 -12.17 -14.79 12.73
C PRO A 156 -11.45 -15.22 14.02
N LEU A 157 -10.11 -15.16 14.05
CA LEU A 157 -9.31 -15.48 15.23
C LEU A 157 -9.61 -14.47 16.36
N ALA A 158 -9.66 -13.19 16.05
CA ALA A 158 -10.00 -12.14 16.99
C ALA A 158 -11.43 -12.29 17.53
N ILE A 159 -12.40 -12.54 16.66
CA ILE A 159 -13.80 -12.79 17.08
C ILE A 159 -13.86 -14.04 17.97
N GLY A 160 -13.15 -15.11 17.63
CA GLY A 160 -13.05 -16.32 18.46
C GLY A 160 -12.48 -16.03 19.85
N MET A 161 -11.44 -15.21 19.96
CA MET A 161 -10.87 -14.78 21.26
C MET A 161 -11.87 -13.98 22.09
N LEU A 162 -12.73 -13.18 21.45
CA LEU A 162 -13.70 -12.31 22.09
C LEU A 162 -15.06 -12.99 22.35
N ALA A 163 -15.27 -14.22 21.85
CA ALA A 163 -16.58 -14.88 21.79
C ALA A 163 -17.26 -15.06 23.16
N ARG A 164 -16.48 -15.14 24.26
CA ARG A 164 -17.03 -15.25 25.64
C ARG A 164 -17.31 -13.93 26.31
N LEU A 165 -16.92 -12.81 25.69
CA LEU A 165 -17.12 -11.48 26.23
C LEU A 165 -18.45 -10.90 25.73
N ASP A 166 -19.17 -10.21 26.61
CA ASP A 166 -20.36 -9.45 26.24
C ASP A 166 -19.95 -8.21 25.42
N SER A 167 -20.28 -8.20 24.16
CA SER A 167 -19.91 -7.11 23.23
C SER A 167 -20.47 -5.73 23.62
N LYS A 168 -21.55 -5.69 24.42
CA LYS A 168 -22.11 -4.42 24.91
C LYS A 168 -21.35 -3.90 26.12
N LYS A 169 -20.95 -4.79 27.05
CA LYS A 169 -20.24 -4.44 28.29
C LYS A 169 -18.74 -4.22 28.04
N GLU A 170 -18.15 -4.99 27.13
CA GLU A 170 -16.71 -4.97 26.80
C GLU A 170 -16.43 -4.31 25.44
N ARG A 171 -17.29 -3.36 25.06
CA ARG A 171 -17.22 -2.68 23.75
C ARG A 171 -15.84 -2.10 23.45
N ALA A 172 -15.20 -1.47 24.44
CA ALA A 172 -13.86 -0.90 24.32
C ALA A 172 -12.82 -1.95 23.93
N THR A 173 -12.93 -3.16 24.47
CA THR A 173 -12.06 -4.30 24.16
C THR A 173 -12.29 -4.81 22.74
N PHE A 174 -13.55 -4.91 22.30
CA PHE A 174 -13.86 -5.26 20.90
C PHE A 174 -13.27 -4.25 19.91
N VAL A 175 -13.50 -2.95 20.15
CA VAL A 175 -12.96 -1.88 19.30
C VAL A 175 -11.44 -1.92 19.27
N PHE A 176 -10.77 -2.08 20.41
CA PHE A 176 -9.31 -2.18 20.49
C PHE A 176 -8.76 -3.34 19.66
N VAL A 177 -9.32 -4.54 19.85
CA VAL A 177 -8.81 -5.74 19.18
C VAL A 177 -9.05 -5.68 17.68
N LEU A 178 -10.23 -5.28 17.25
CA LEU A 178 -10.60 -5.27 15.83
C LEU A 178 -9.89 -4.14 15.06
N LEU A 179 -9.86 -2.91 15.59
CA LEU A 179 -9.08 -1.84 14.97
C LEU A 179 -7.58 -2.15 14.99
N GLY A 180 -7.10 -2.75 16.08
CA GLY A 180 -5.70 -3.15 16.21
C GLY A 180 -5.25 -4.13 15.12
N ILE A 181 -6.10 -5.07 14.69
CA ILE A 181 -5.79 -5.95 13.54
C ILE A 181 -5.64 -5.15 12.26
N ALA A 182 -6.62 -4.29 11.92
CA ALA A 182 -6.58 -3.51 10.69
C ALA A 182 -5.36 -2.59 10.64
N TYR A 183 -5.06 -1.93 11.76
CA TYR A 183 -3.93 -1.01 11.86
C TYR A 183 -2.60 -1.76 11.87
N SER A 184 -2.52 -2.92 12.54
CA SER A 184 -1.34 -3.78 12.51
C SER A 184 -1.04 -4.30 11.10
N ALA A 185 -2.07 -4.63 10.32
CA ALA A 185 -1.91 -5.04 8.94
C ALA A 185 -1.38 -3.88 8.08
N SER A 186 -1.97 -2.69 8.20
CA SER A 186 -1.54 -1.52 7.42
C SER A 186 -0.12 -1.08 7.78
N ILE A 187 0.23 -1.03 9.08
CA ILE A 187 1.58 -0.67 9.53
C ILE A 187 2.59 -1.76 9.15
N GLY A 188 2.25 -3.04 9.36
CA GLY A 188 3.12 -4.17 9.01
C GLY A 188 3.48 -4.18 7.53
N GLY A 189 2.51 -3.91 6.65
CA GLY A 189 2.73 -3.85 5.20
C GLY A 189 3.78 -2.83 4.75
N ILE A 190 4.15 -1.85 5.58
CA ILE A 190 5.22 -0.89 5.30
C ILE A 190 6.61 -1.59 5.29
N GLY A 191 6.76 -2.68 6.02
CA GLY A 191 8.07 -3.28 6.32
C GLY A 191 8.85 -3.83 5.13
N THR A 192 8.17 -4.28 4.07
CA THR A 192 8.81 -4.81 2.85
C THR A 192 8.22 -4.22 1.58
N LEU A 193 8.89 -4.42 0.45
CA LEU A 193 8.38 -3.96 -0.85
C LEU A 193 7.05 -4.61 -1.21
N VAL A 194 6.89 -5.89 -0.94
CA VAL A 194 5.68 -6.66 -1.33
C VAL A 194 4.52 -6.50 -0.36
N GLY A 195 4.75 -5.94 0.82
CA GLY A 195 3.70 -5.77 1.84
C GLY A 195 2.65 -4.72 1.49
N SER A 196 3.01 -3.68 0.73
CA SER A 196 2.08 -2.63 0.34
C SER A 196 2.43 -2.01 -1.03
N PRO A 197 1.45 -1.77 -1.92
CA PRO A 197 1.67 -1.16 -3.23
C PRO A 197 2.42 0.19 -3.21
N PRO A 198 2.14 1.14 -2.31
CA PRO A 198 2.90 2.39 -2.21
C PRO A 198 4.41 2.20 -2.09
N ASN A 199 4.86 1.16 -1.37
CA ASN A 199 6.28 0.86 -1.18
C ASN A 199 6.96 0.55 -2.52
N ALA A 200 6.34 -0.32 -3.32
CA ALA A 200 6.87 -0.70 -4.63
C ALA A 200 6.88 0.48 -5.62
N ILE A 201 5.89 1.37 -5.56
CA ILE A 201 5.86 2.59 -6.38
C ILE A 201 7.05 3.50 -6.06
N ALA A 202 7.30 3.75 -4.77
CA ALA A 202 8.44 4.57 -4.36
C ALA A 202 9.77 3.90 -4.72
N ALA A 203 9.90 2.60 -4.48
CA ALA A 203 11.10 1.85 -4.81
C ALA A 203 11.38 1.83 -6.32
N ALA A 204 10.37 1.64 -7.16
CA ALA A 204 10.47 1.70 -8.60
C ALA A 204 10.92 3.09 -9.08
N GLN A 205 10.35 4.15 -8.53
CA GLN A 205 10.69 5.53 -8.87
C GLN A 205 12.14 5.87 -8.51
N MET A 206 12.65 5.31 -7.41
CA MET A 206 13.99 5.59 -6.90
C MET A 206 15.03 4.56 -7.33
N GLY A 207 14.64 3.47 -7.99
CA GLY A 207 15.55 2.40 -8.38
C GLY A 207 16.15 1.63 -7.19
N ILE A 208 15.46 1.58 -6.04
CA ILE A 208 15.92 0.87 -4.84
C ILE A 208 15.37 -0.55 -4.79
N GLY A 209 16.19 -1.50 -4.34
CA GLY A 209 15.86 -2.91 -4.25
C GLY A 209 15.16 -3.30 -2.95
N PHE A 210 14.87 -4.60 -2.84
CA PHE A 210 14.13 -5.17 -1.71
C PHE A 210 14.81 -4.90 -0.36
N THR A 211 16.12 -5.17 -0.27
CA THR A 211 16.90 -4.99 0.96
C THR A 211 17.03 -3.51 1.35
N ASP A 212 17.17 -2.63 0.37
CA ASP A 212 17.30 -1.20 0.62
C ASP A 212 16.00 -0.62 1.18
N TRP A 213 14.84 -1.05 0.64
CA TRP A 213 13.56 -0.68 1.22
C TRP A 213 13.45 -1.11 2.69
N MET A 214 13.88 -2.33 3.04
CA MET A 214 13.78 -2.83 4.42
C MET A 214 14.58 -1.98 5.41
N LYS A 215 15.65 -1.30 4.97
CA LYS A 215 16.41 -0.36 5.83
C LYS A 215 15.57 0.82 6.31
N PHE A 216 14.56 1.22 5.54
CA PHE A 216 13.58 2.23 5.92
C PHE A 216 12.33 1.61 6.56
N GLY A 217 11.73 0.63 5.88
CA GLY A 217 10.45 0.07 6.23
C GLY A 217 10.44 -0.62 7.60
N VAL A 218 11.42 -1.47 7.87
CA VAL A 218 11.48 -2.23 9.14
C VAL A 218 11.65 -1.31 10.36
N PRO A 219 12.59 -0.36 10.39
CA PRO A 219 12.70 0.60 11.50
C PRO A 219 11.41 1.40 11.71
N VAL A 220 10.76 1.84 10.63
CA VAL A 220 9.48 2.57 10.73
C VAL A 220 8.40 1.69 11.35
N VAL A 221 8.25 0.44 10.92
CA VAL A 221 7.29 -0.50 11.54
C VAL A 221 7.59 -0.69 13.03
N LEU A 222 8.85 -0.85 13.41
CA LEU A 222 9.26 -1.03 14.81
C LEU A 222 8.97 0.20 15.68
N ILE A 223 8.87 1.39 15.10
CA ILE A 223 8.48 2.63 15.78
C ILE A 223 6.96 2.82 15.78
N LEU A 224 6.33 2.72 14.60
CA LEU A 224 4.90 3.00 14.45
C LEU A 224 4.01 1.95 15.10
N MET A 225 4.43 0.69 15.13
CA MET A 225 3.64 -0.40 15.68
C MET A 225 3.41 -0.26 17.20
N PRO A 226 4.45 -0.14 18.06
CA PRO A 226 4.22 0.08 19.49
C PRO A 226 3.52 1.43 19.76
N CYS A 227 3.86 2.49 19.03
CA CYS A 227 3.21 3.78 19.15
C CYS A 227 1.71 3.70 18.82
N GLY A 228 1.35 3.05 17.71
CA GLY A 228 -0.03 2.85 17.30
C GLY A 228 -0.84 2.03 18.29
N ILE A 229 -0.28 0.92 18.80
CA ILE A 229 -0.90 0.10 19.84
C ILE A 229 -1.13 0.90 21.13
N ALA A 230 -0.13 1.67 21.57
CA ALA A 230 -0.22 2.49 22.76
C ALA A 230 -1.29 3.58 22.61
N LEU A 231 -1.32 4.29 21.47
CA LEU A 231 -2.35 5.29 21.18
C LEU A 231 -3.75 4.67 21.13
N LEU A 232 -3.89 3.54 20.45
CA LEU A 232 -5.17 2.84 20.38
C LEU A 232 -5.63 2.40 21.77
N TYR A 233 -4.72 1.90 22.62
CA TYR A 233 -5.00 1.55 24.02
C TYR A 233 -5.46 2.77 24.82
N LEU A 234 -4.78 3.90 24.71
CA LEU A 234 -5.12 5.14 25.42
C LEU A 234 -6.49 5.70 25.01
N VAL A 235 -6.83 5.59 23.71
CA VAL A 235 -8.10 6.09 23.18
C VAL A 235 -9.28 5.17 23.55
N THR A 236 -9.08 3.86 23.46
CA THR A 236 -10.16 2.87 23.67
C THR A 236 -10.29 2.41 25.11
N ARG A 237 -9.19 2.36 25.87
CA ARG A 237 -9.11 1.89 27.27
C ARG A 237 -9.71 0.50 27.45
N PRO A 238 -9.20 -0.53 26.76
CA PRO A 238 -9.75 -1.88 26.82
C PRO A 238 -9.49 -2.56 28.17
N ARG A 239 -10.31 -3.56 28.50
CA ARG A 239 -10.08 -4.44 29.64
C ARG A 239 -9.44 -5.74 29.16
N LEU A 240 -8.15 -5.91 29.42
CA LEU A 240 -7.34 -7.04 28.90
C LEU A 240 -7.07 -8.13 29.94
N SER A 241 -7.67 -8.03 31.14
CA SER A 241 -7.46 -9.00 32.25
C SER A 241 -8.23 -10.31 32.12
N HIS A 242 -9.08 -10.42 31.09
CA HIS A 242 -9.89 -11.63 30.87
C HIS A 242 -9.04 -12.82 30.46
N ARG A 243 -9.51 -14.03 30.78
CA ARG A 243 -8.98 -15.28 30.23
C ARG A 243 -9.79 -15.67 28.99
N VAL A 244 -9.09 -16.16 27.98
CA VAL A 244 -9.65 -16.63 26.71
C VAL A 244 -9.28 -18.09 26.49
N GLU A 245 -10.19 -18.87 25.91
CA GLU A 245 -9.84 -20.19 25.38
C GLU A 245 -9.26 -20.00 23.99
N ILE A 246 -8.11 -20.63 23.80
CA ILE A 246 -7.43 -20.69 22.51
C ILE A 246 -7.73 -22.07 21.93
N GLN A 247 -8.32 -22.09 20.73
CA GLN A 247 -8.58 -23.35 20.05
C GLN A 247 -7.28 -24.01 19.62
N ASP A 248 -7.16 -25.32 19.94
CA ASP A 248 -6.03 -26.11 19.48
C ASP A 248 -6.07 -26.29 17.97
N VAL A 249 -5.10 -25.71 17.29
CA VAL A 249 -4.91 -25.90 15.85
C VAL A 249 -3.89 -27.02 15.65
N THR A 250 -4.39 -28.21 15.33
CA THR A 250 -3.52 -29.35 14.97
C THR A 250 -2.98 -29.16 13.56
N ILE A 251 -1.65 -29.12 13.43
CA ILE A 251 -0.98 -28.95 12.14
C ILE A 251 -0.73 -30.32 11.51
N ASN A 252 -1.45 -30.61 10.43
CA ASN A 252 -1.13 -31.76 9.59
C ASN A 252 -0.12 -31.32 8.51
N TRP A 253 1.14 -31.73 8.65
CA TRP A 253 2.23 -31.37 7.74
C TRP A 253 2.20 -32.23 6.48
N THR A 254 1.47 -31.80 5.46
CA THR A 254 1.49 -32.42 4.14
C THR A 254 2.79 -32.08 3.39
N ARG A 255 3.07 -32.82 2.31
CA ARG A 255 4.21 -32.55 1.43
C ARG A 255 4.11 -31.14 0.83
N GLU A 256 2.92 -30.76 0.36
CA GLU A 256 2.64 -29.48 -0.28
C GLU A 256 2.91 -28.32 0.67
N ARG A 257 2.49 -28.42 1.94
CA ARG A 257 2.77 -27.42 2.98
C ARG A 257 4.26 -27.25 3.25
N LYS A 258 5.00 -28.35 3.33
CA LYS A 258 6.46 -28.31 3.54
C LYS A 258 7.17 -27.67 2.35
N VAL A 259 6.78 -28.02 1.12
CA VAL A 259 7.36 -27.45 -0.10
C VAL A 259 7.04 -25.96 -0.21
N THR A 260 5.79 -25.56 0.06
CA THR A 260 5.40 -24.13 0.07
C THR A 260 6.22 -23.33 1.08
N LEU A 261 6.34 -23.86 2.30
CA LEU A 261 7.14 -23.20 3.34
C LEU A 261 8.62 -23.10 2.93
N ALA A 262 9.17 -24.15 2.31
CA ALA A 262 10.54 -24.14 1.80
C ALA A 262 10.74 -23.11 0.70
N ILE A 263 9.84 -23.03 -0.28
CA ILE A 263 9.89 -22.00 -1.34
C ILE A 263 9.81 -20.62 -0.72
N PHE A 264 8.87 -20.38 0.17
CA PHE A 264 8.69 -19.09 0.84
C PHE A 264 9.95 -18.66 1.60
N LEU A 265 10.45 -19.52 2.50
CA LEU A 265 11.64 -19.20 3.29
C LEU A 265 12.89 -19.00 2.41
N THR A 266 13.07 -19.83 1.37
CA THR A 266 14.18 -19.68 0.43
C THR A 266 14.09 -18.33 -0.29
N THR A 267 12.91 -17.96 -0.79
CA THR A 267 12.70 -16.67 -1.47
C THR A 267 13.01 -15.51 -0.55
N VAL A 268 12.50 -15.54 0.70
CA VAL A 268 12.74 -14.49 1.71
C VAL A 268 14.24 -14.37 2.02
N VAL A 269 14.93 -15.48 2.27
CA VAL A 269 16.37 -15.49 2.54
C VAL A 269 17.16 -14.94 1.34
N LEU A 270 16.81 -15.33 0.12
CA LEU A 270 17.45 -14.84 -1.09
C LEU A 270 17.17 -13.34 -1.31
N TRP A 271 15.97 -12.83 -1.01
CA TRP A 271 15.67 -11.40 -1.09
C TRP A 271 16.48 -10.59 -0.08
N ILE A 272 16.55 -11.04 1.18
CA ILE A 272 17.38 -10.38 2.21
C ILE A 272 18.86 -10.44 1.86
N GLY A 273 19.30 -11.54 1.24
CA GLY A 273 20.68 -11.74 0.79
C GLY A 273 20.98 -11.23 -0.63
N SER A 274 20.04 -10.57 -1.32
CA SER A 274 20.18 -10.23 -2.74
C SER A 274 21.40 -9.36 -3.04
N GLN A 275 21.69 -8.36 -2.23
CA GLN A 275 22.84 -7.46 -2.37
C GLN A 275 24.19 -8.22 -2.27
N PRO A 276 24.50 -8.92 -1.14
CA PRO A 276 25.75 -9.68 -1.04
C PRO A 276 25.87 -10.81 -2.08
N ILE A 277 24.76 -11.47 -2.44
CA ILE A 277 24.75 -12.50 -3.48
C ILE A 277 25.08 -11.86 -4.84
N SER A 278 24.42 -10.77 -5.22
CA SER A 278 24.72 -10.06 -6.46
C SER A 278 26.18 -9.68 -6.55
N ASN A 279 26.75 -9.10 -5.50
CA ASN A 279 28.14 -8.71 -5.46
C ASN A 279 29.12 -9.91 -5.61
N ALA A 280 28.80 -11.05 -5.00
CA ALA A 280 29.61 -12.26 -5.08
C ALA A 280 29.62 -12.89 -6.48
N PHE A 281 28.55 -12.69 -7.26
CA PHE A 281 28.39 -13.22 -8.62
C PHE A 281 28.65 -12.19 -9.73
N GLY A 282 29.42 -11.14 -9.44
CA GLY A 282 29.83 -10.16 -10.46
C GLY A 282 28.84 -9.03 -10.72
N GLY A 283 27.90 -8.79 -9.81
CA GLY A 283 26.95 -7.69 -9.90
C GLY A 283 25.73 -7.99 -10.77
N ILE A 284 24.96 -9.03 -10.45
CA ILE A 284 23.72 -9.38 -11.16
C ILE A 284 22.70 -8.25 -10.93
N PRO A 285 22.31 -7.51 -11.98
CA PRO A 285 21.32 -6.44 -11.81
C PRO A 285 19.95 -7.01 -11.49
N GLN A 286 19.19 -6.35 -10.61
CA GLN A 286 17.80 -6.69 -10.26
C GLN A 286 17.61 -8.16 -9.83
N LEU A 287 18.57 -8.69 -9.07
CA LEU A 287 18.55 -10.08 -8.61
C LEU A 287 17.28 -10.41 -7.80
N ASP A 288 16.74 -9.46 -7.07
CA ASP A 288 15.49 -9.61 -6.33
C ASP A 288 14.28 -9.90 -7.23
N THR A 289 14.21 -9.28 -8.41
CA THR A 289 13.21 -9.61 -9.45
C THR A 289 13.43 -11.01 -10.03
N LEU A 290 14.66 -11.38 -10.28
CA LEU A 290 14.99 -12.73 -10.77
C LEU A 290 14.56 -13.81 -9.75
N ILE A 291 14.81 -13.57 -8.47
CA ILE A 291 14.37 -14.45 -7.36
C ILE A 291 12.85 -14.56 -7.35
N ALA A 292 12.13 -13.44 -7.50
CA ALA A 292 10.67 -13.42 -7.56
C ALA A 292 10.11 -14.27 -8.70
N MET A 293 10.66 -14.11 -9.91
CA MET A 293 10.27 -14.90 -11.08
C MET A 293 10.56 -16.39 -10.86
N GLY A 294 11.73 -16.71 -10.29
CA GLY A 294 12.07 -18.08 -9.90
C GLY A 294 11.09 -18.69 -8.91
N ALA A 295 10.61 -17.91 -7.93
CA ALA A 295 9.60 -18.34 -6.98
C ALA A 295 8.25 -18.65 -7.64
N ILE A 296 7.79 -17.80 -8.60
CA ILE A 296 6.56 -18.06 -9.36
C ILE A 296 6.66 -19.41 -10.10
N VAL A 297 7.78 -19.63 -10.80
CA VAL A 297 8.01 -20.89 -11.53
C VAL A 297 8.04 -22.08 -10.56
N ALA A 298 8.77 -21.97 -9.43
CA ALA A 298 8.86 -23.02 -8.44
C ALA A 298 7.49 -23.39 -7.84
N ILE A 299 6.63 -22.44 -7.57
CA ILE A 299 5.27 -22.63 -7.05
C ILE A 299 4.44 -23.47 -8.01
N VAL A 300 4.42 -23.10 -9.29
CA VAL A 300 3.59 -23.75 -10.31
C VAL A 300 4.15 -25.13 -10.67
N VAL A 301 5.46 -25.26 -10.86
CA VAL A 301 6.13 -26.54 -11.21
C VAL A 301 6.01 -27.55 -10.08
N SER A 302 6.14 -27.13 -8.82
CA SER A 302 5.98 -28.02 -7.65
C SER A 302 4.52 -28.36 -7.35
N ARG A 303 3.56 -27.75 -8.06
CA ARG A 303 2.11 -27.92 -7.93
C ARG A 303 1.56 -27.58 -6.54
N VAL A 304 2.22 -26.72 -5.79
CA VAL A 304 1.71 -26.24 -4.50
C VAL A 304 0.60 -25.20 -4.67
N ALA A 305 0.63 -24.46 -5.78
CA ALA A 305 -0.51 -23.71 -6.31
C ALA A 305 -0.52 -23.81 -7.84
N SER A 306 -1.70 -23.75 -8.44
CA SER A 306 -1.85 -23.72 -9.89
C SER A 306 -1.64 -22.29 -10.41
N TRP A 307 -1.48 -22.16 -11.74
CA TRP A 307 -1.50 -20.84 -12.38
C TRP A 307 -2.81 -20.08 -12.09
N ASP A 308 -3.94 -20.78 -12.09
CA ASP A 308 -5.24 -20.16 -11.80
C ASP A 308 -5.30 -19.61 -10.36
N ASP A 309 -4.74 -20.33 -9.38
CA ASP A 309 -4.63 -19.84 -8.00
C ASP A 309 -3.78 -18.56 -7.94
N VAL A 310 -2.65 -18.51 -8.63
CA VAL A 310 -1.79 -17.32 -8.71
C VAL A 310 -2.51 -16.17 -9.42
N ASN A 311 -3.11 -16.45 -10.57
CA ASN A 311 -3.82 -15.45 -11.38
C ASN A 311 -4.99 -14.80 -10.62
N GLN A 312 -5.80 -15.58 -9.90
CA GLN A 312 -6.94 -15.09 -9.13
C GLN A 312 -6.52 -14.27 -7.90
N ASN A 313 -5.35 -14.52 -7.34
CA ASN A 313 -4.82 -13.81 -6.19
C ASN A 313 -3.90 -12.63 -6.57
N THR A 314 -3.63 -12.43 -7.86
CA THR A 314 -2.84 -11.30 -8.36
C THR A 314 -3.74 -10.09 -8.61
N ASP A 315 -3.40 -8.97 -7.99
CA ASP A 315 -4.05 -7.69 -8.30
C ASP A 315 -3.41 -7.06 -9.55
N TRP A 316 -3.90 -7.49 -10.72
CA TRP A 316 -3.45 -6.98 -12.01
C TRP A 316 -3.68 -5.47 -12.14
N GLY A 317 -4.73 -4.94 -11.49
CA GLY A 317 -5.02 -3.51 -11.49
C GLY A 317 -3.90 -2.70 -10.84
N VAL A 318 -3.37 -3.18 -9.73
CA VAL A 318 -2.22 -2.57 -9.05
C VAL A 318 -0.97 -2.60 -9.92
N LEU A 319 -0.69 -3.72 -10.60
CA LEU A 319 0.46 -3.80 -11.52
C LEU A 319 0.34 -2.79 -12.68
N MET A 320 -0.85 -2.65 -13.27
CA MET A 320 -1.09 -1.63 -14.30
C MET A 320 -0.95 -0.21 -13.74
N LEU A 321 -1.40 0.02 -12.52
CA LEU A 321 -1.28 1.32 -11.87
C LEU A 321 0.19 1.73 -11.67
N PHE A 322 1.07 0.79 -11.35
CA PHE A 322 2.53 1.04 -11.27
C PHE A 322 3.08 1.51 -12.63
N GLY A 323 2.79 0.77 -13.69
CA GLY A 323 3.20 1.14 -15.04
C GLY A 323 2.74 2.56 -15.40
N GLY A 324 1.46 2.88 -15.17
CA GLY A 324 0.91 4.21 -15.40
C GLY A 324 1.58 5.30 -14.57
N GLY A 325 1.83 5.07 -13.28
CA GLY A 325 2.51 6.03 -12.39
C GLY A 325 3.95 6.30 -12.82
N LEU A 326 4.71 5.27 -13.18
CA LEU A 326 6.08 5.40 -13.68
C LEU A 326 6.11 6.12 -15.03
N THR A 327 5.20 5.79 -15.96
CA THR A 327 5.06 6.50 -17.23
C THR A 327 4.71 7.97 -17.01
N LEU A 328 3.83 8.30 -16.04
CA LEU A 328 3.53 9.68 -15.67
C LEU A 328 4.79 10.43 -15.22
N SER A 329 5.62 9.79 -14.37
CA SER A 329 6.92 10.34 -13.97
C SER A 329 7.81 10.65 -15.17
N ALA A 330 7.92 9.70 -16.10
CA ALA A 330 8.71 9.89 -17.33
C ALA A 330 8.19 11.06 -18.20
N ILE A 331 6.86 11.20 -18.30
CA ILE A 331 6.20 12.33 -18.99
C ILE A 331 6.58 13.65 -18.33
N LEU A 332 6.41 13.77 -17.01
CA LEU A 332 6.68 15.00 -16.28
C LEU A 332 8.14 15.46 -16.43
N LYS A 333 9.07 14.49 -16.44
CA LYS A 333 10.49 14.74 -16.67
C LYS A 333 10.76 15.15 -18.10
N ALA A 334 10.25 14.43 -19.09
CA ALA A 334 10.51 14.68 -20.51
C ALA A 334 9.90 16.00 -21.01
N THR A 335 8.75 16.42 -20.45
CA THR A 335 8.09 17.67 -20.77
C THR A 335 8.66 18.89 -20.04
N GLY A 336 9.61 18.69 -19.12
CA GLY A 336 10.12 19.76 -18.26
C GLY A 336 9.16 20.21 -17.16
N THR A 337 8.00 19.53 -17.02
CA THR A 337 6.97 19.89 -16.03
C THR A 337 7.48 19.75 -14.60
N SER A 338 8.30 18.74 -14.31
CA SER A 338 8.92 18.59 -12.98
C SER A 338 9.79 19.79 -12.63
N ALA A 339 10.64 20.26 -13.56
CA ALA A 339 11.49 21.42 -13.34
C ALA A 339 10.67 22.73 -13.21
N PHE A 340 9.61 22.87 -14.00
CA PHE A 340 8.68 23.99 -13.90
C PHE A 340 8.00 24.04 -12.53
N LEU A 341 7.47 22.93 -12.05
CA LEU A 341 6.83 22.86 -10.73
C LEU A 341 7.86 23.08 -9.60
N ALA A 342 9.06 22.51 -9.74
CA ALA A 342 10.15 22.69 -8.79
C ALA A 342 10.54 24.16 -8.63
N SER A 343 10.70 24.90 -9.74
CA SER A 343 11.08 26.31 -9.69
C SER A 343 10.02 27.17 -9.02
N HIS A 344 8.73 26.92 -9.29
CA HIS A 344 7.62 27.66 -8.68
C HIS A 344 7.46 27.33 -7.18
N LEU A 345 7.56 26.05 -6.83
CA LEU A 345 7.44 25.61 -5.43
C LEU A 345 8.62 26.11 -4.59
N SER A 346 9.85 26.05 -5.13
CA SER A 346 11.04 26.59 -4.50
C SER A 346 10.92 28.10 -4.27
N ALA A 347 10.37 28.87 -5.22
CA ALA A 347 10.16 30.30 -5.05
C ALA A 347 9.19 30.62 -3.88
N VAL A 348 8.15 29.79 -3.71
CA VAL A 348 7.18 29.95 -2.60
C VAL A 348 7.77 29.52 -1.25
N LEU A 349 8.59 28.47 -1.26
CA LEU A 349 9.13 27.84 -0.05
C LEU A 349 10.56 28.26 0.28
N SER A 350 11.16 29.23 -0.43
CA SER A 350 12.56 29.64 -0.29
C SER A 350 13.00 29.99 1.13
N ASN A 351 12.07 30.43 1.98
CA ASN A 351 12.30 30.78 3.39
C ASN A 351 11.65 29.80 4.38
N ALA A 352 11.05 28.70 3.91
CA ALA A 352 10.38 27.76 4.77
C ALA A 352 11.39 26.81 5.42
N ASN A 353 11.21 26.54 6.70
CA ASN A 353 11.99 25.50 7.39
C ASN A 353 11.66 24.13 6.79
N ILE A 354 12.68 23.35 6.43
CA ILE A 354 12.54 22.05 5.77
C ILE A 354 11.66 21.08 6.58
N PHE A 355 11.76 21.11 7.91
CA PHE A 355 10.89 20.29 8.77
C PHE A 355 9.41 20.66 8.58
N VAL A 356 9.09 21.95 8.45
CA VAL A 356 7.71 22.42 8.22
C VAL A 356 7.21 21.93 6.87
N VAL A 357 8.07 21.94 5.84
CA VAL A 357 7.73 21.41 4.51
C VAL A 357 7.41 19.90 4.58
N LEU A 358 8.28 19.13 5.23
CA LEU A 358 8.06 17.70 5.44
C LEU A 358 6.81 17.40 6.26
N LEU A 359 6.55 18.21 7.30
CA LEU A 359 5.35 18.09 8.13
C LEU A 359 4.06 18.37 7.35
N MET A 360 4.05 19.43 6.54
CA MET A 360 2.91 19.77 5.68
C MET A 360 2.68 18.69 4.63
N LEU A 361 3.74 18.17 4.02
CA LEU A 361 3.63 17.07 3.07
C LEU A 361 3.11 15.80 3.72
N ALA A 362 3.68 15.40 4.87
CA ALA A 362 3.20 14.25 5.62
C ALA A 362 1.71 14.39 5.99
N ALA A 363 1.30 15.57 6.50
CA ALA A 363 -0.10 15.85 6.80
C ALA A 363 -0.98 15.74 5.55
N PHE A 364 -0.56 16.37 4.45
CA PHE A 364 -1.30 16.31 3.19
C PHE A 364 -1.50 14.87 2.71
N VAL A 365 -0.44 14.07 2.69
CA VAL A 365 -0.50 12.67 2.24
C VAL A 365 -1.39 11.82 3.15
N VAL A 366 -1.17 11.89 4.48
CA VAL A 366 -1.90 11.08 5.47
C VAL A 366 -3.40 11.40 5.47
N PHE A 367 -3.79 12.66 5.31
CA PHE A 367 -5.22 13.03 5.26
C PHE A 367 -5.84 12.83 3.89
N LEU A 368 -5.07 12.97 2.81
CA LEU A 368 -5.53 12.68 1.46
C LEU A 368 -5.86 11.20 1.28
N THR A 369 -4.99 10.32 1.77
CA THR A 369 -5.15 8.85 1.62
C THR A 369 -6.36 8.30 2.40
N GLU A 370 -6.94 9.06 3.32
CA GLU A 370 -8.23 8.70 3.95
C GLU A 370 -9.42 8.77 2.98
N LEU A 371 -9.31 9.60 1.95
CA LEU A 371 -10.37 9.86 0.98
C LEU A 371 -10.13 9.15 -0.35
N VAL A 372 -8.88 8.77 -0.61
CA VAL A 372 -8.41 8.21 -1.88
C VAL A 372 -7.62 6.93 -1.59
N SER A 373 -7.61 5.99 -2.52
CA SER A 373 -6.82 4.77 -2.44
C SER A 373 -5.34 5.06 -2.15
N ASN A 374 -4.74 4.34 -1.20
CA ASN A 374 -3.31 4.44 -0.86
C ASN A 374 -2.41 4.32 -2.09
N THR A 375 -2.74 3.37 -2.96
CA THR A 375 -1.98 3.11 -4.20
C THR A 375 -2.08 4.27 -5.18
N ALA A 376 -3.28 4.83 -5.38
CA ALA A 376 -3.49 5.99 -6.25
C ALA A 376 -2.78 7.23 -5.69
N THR A 377 -2.85 7.45 -4.38
CA THR A 377 -2.12 8.53 -3.70
C THR A 377 -0.62 8.44 -3.95
N ALA A 378 -0.03 7.26 -3.77
CA ALA A 378 1.39 7.05 -4.02
C ALA A 378 1.74 7.18 -5.50
N ALA A 379 0.93 6.61 -6.41
CA ALA A 379 1.17 6.67 -7.86
C ALA A 379 1.15 8.10 -8.41
N LEU A 380 0.36 8.98 -7.80
CA LEU A 380 0.29 10.39 -8.15
C LEU A 380 1.42 11.20 -7.50
N LEU A 381 1.58 11.07 -6.18
CA LEU A 381 2.42 11.99 -5.42
C LEU A 381 3.90 11.63 -5.44
N VAL A 382 4.25 10.34 -5.48
CA VAL A 382 5.67 9.92 -5.51
C VAL A 382 6.38 10.48 -6.75
N PRO A 383 5.88 10.30 -7.99
CA PRO A 383 6.52 10.88 -9.17
C PRO A 383 6.60 12.40 -9.13
N LEU A 384 5.51 13.03 -8.68
CA LEU A 384 5.42 14.49 -8.61
C LEU A 384 6.47 15.07 -7.66
N PHE A 385 6.50 14.60 -6.42
CA PHE A 385 7.38 15.15 -5.40
C PHE A 385 8.83 14.68 -5.52
N ALA A 386 9.08 13.48 -6.06
CA ALA A 386 10.44 13.05 -6.39
C ALA A 386 11.09 13.99 -7.41
N GLY A 387 10.30 14.49 -8.40
CA GLY A 387 10.80 15.42 -9.39
C GLY A 387 11.10 16.84 -8.87
N VAL A 388 10.58 17.21 -7.71
CA VAL A 388 10.80 18.55 -7.11
C VAL A 388 11.63 18.51 -5.82
N ALA A 389 11.95 17.33 -5.31
CA ALA A 389 12.60 17.12 -4.02
C ALA A 389 13.92 17.91 -3.89
N GLU A 390 14.79 17.78 -4.90
CA GLU A 390 16.10 18.46 -4.92
C GLU A 390 15.98 19.98 -4.82
N ALA A 391 14.98 20.56 -5.50
CA ALA A 391 14.73 22.00 -5.45
C ALA A 391 14.23 22.46 -4.07
N LEU A 392 13.69 21.54 -3.26
CA LEU A 392 13.28 21.76 -1.87
C LEU A 392 14.40 21.46 -0.87
N GLY A 393 15.59 21.04 -1.33
CA GLY A 393 16.70 20.65 -0.47
C GLY A 393 16.50 19.31 0.26
N VAL A 394 15.66 18.43 -0.30
CA VAL A 394 15.36 17.09 0.26
C VAL A 394 15.84 16.02 -0.70
N SER A 395 16.38 14.91 -0.17
CA SER A 395 16.70 13.74 -0.98
C SER A 395 15.40 13.20 -1.64
N PRO A 396 15.39 12.93 -2.98
CA PRO A 396 14.25 12.31 -3.65
C PRO A 396 13.83 10.97 -3.03
N VAL A 397 14.79 10.21 -2.48
CA VAL A 397 14.52 8.94 -1.79
C VAL A 397 13.72 9.19 -0.51
N VAL A 398 14.16 10.12 0.34
CA VAL A 398 13.47 10.46 1.59
C VAL A 398 12.05 10.96 1.32
N MET A 399 11.91 11.82 0.32
CA MET A 399 10.61 12.36 -0.10
C MET A 399 9.67 11.24 -0.56
N SER A 400 10.14 10.34 -1.41
CA SER A 400 9.36 9.23 -1.94
C SER A 400 8.98 8.22 -0.85
N VAL A 401 9.89 7.91 0.07
CA VAL A 401 9.65 7.02 1.22
C VAL A 401 8.62 7.64 2.16
N LEU A 402 8.74 8.94 2.48
CA LEU A 402 7.77 9.68 3.30
C LEU A 402 6.35 9.57 2.71
N ILE A 403 6.21 9.79 1.40
CA ILE A 403 4.92 9.72 0.71
C ILE A 403 4.37 8.29 0.72
N ALA A 404 5.17 7.29 0.41
CA ALA A 404 4.73 5.90 0.38
C ALA A 404 4.26 5.39 1.74
N ILE A 405 5.01 5.73 2.80
CA ILE A 405 4.65 5.36 4.17
C ILE A 405 3.42 6.15 4.62
N GLY A 406 3.39 7.46 4.36
CA GLY A 406 2.24 8.33 4.66
C GLY A 406 0.96 7.84 3.96
N ALA A 407 1.06 7.44 2.69
CA ALA A 407 -0.06 6.86 1.94
C ALA A 407 -0.58 5.53 2.54
N SER A 408 0.24 4.81 3.29
CA SER A 408 -0.18 3.60 4.01
C SER A 408 -0.80 3.88 5.38
N CYS A 409 -0.79 5.14 5.85
CA CYS A 409 -1.31 5.58 7.14
C CYS A 409 -2.74 6.10 7.04
N ALA A 410 -3.70 5.23 6.72
CA ALA A 410 -5.12 5.57 6.60
C ALA A 410 -5.93 4.78 7.64
N PHE A 411 -6.28 5.44 8.76
CA PHE A 411 -6.84 4.78 9.94
C PHE A 411 -8.23 5.28 10.37
N MET A 412 -8.75 6.37 9.76
CA MET A 412 -9.97 7.04 10.23
C MET A 412 -11.25 6.50 9.64
N LEU A 413 -11.26 6.17 8.35
CA LEU A 413 -12.49 5.87 7.64
C LEU A 413 -12.57 4.39 7.23
N PRO A 414 -13.79 3.79 7.29
CA PRO A 414 -13.98 2.41 6.81
C PRO A 414 -13.63 2.24 5.33
N VAL A 415 -13.88 3.28 4.52
CA VAL A 415 -13.65 3.26 3.07
C VAL A 415 -12.18 3.52 2.69
N ALA A 416 -11.37 4.02 3.62
CA ALA A 416 -9.98 4.39 3.34
C ALA A 416 -9.11 3.19 2.96
N THR A 417 -9.33 2.05 3.60
CA THR A 417 -8.58 0.81 3.30
C THR A 417 -9.47 -0.43 3.40
N PRO A 418 -9.21 -1.50 2.61
CA PRO A 418 -9.90 -2.77 2.77
C PRO A 418 -9.80 -3.36 4.20
N PRO A 419 -8.65 -3.32 4.90
CA PRO A 419 -8.57 -3.69 6.31
C PRO A 419 -9.60 -3.01 7.21
N ASN A 420 -9.74 -1.68 7.09
CA ASN A 420 -10.72 -0.92 7.84
C ASN A 420 -12.16 -1.37 7.52
N ALA A 421 -12.47 -1.55 6.24
CA ALA A 421 -13.78 -2.02 5.79
C ALA A 421 -14.13 -3.40 6.36
N ILE A 422 -13.18 -4.34 6.34
CA ILE A 422 -13.35 -5.71 6.85
C ILE A 422 -13.70 -5.70 8.34
N VAL A 423 -12.93 -4.99 9.16
CA VAL A 423 -13.19 -4.95 10.61
C VAL A 423 -14.46 -4.16 10.93
N PHE A 424 -14.77 -3.13 10.17
CA PHE A 424 -16.01 -2.35 10.31
C PHE A 424 -17.25 -3.19 9.96
N ALA A 425 -17.17 -4.02 8.90
CA ALA A 425 -18.25 -4.91 8.47
C ALA A 425 -18.60 -5.98 9.53
N SER A 426 -17.74 -6.24 10.51
CA SER A 426 -18.05 -7.11 11.66
C SER A 426 -19.22 -6.62 12.52
N GLY A 427 -19.63 -5.35 12.40
CA GLY A 427 -20.74 -4.73 13.14
C GLY A 427 -20.42 -4.36 14.59
N HIS A 428 -19.20 -4.66 15.06
CA HIS A 428 -18.80 -4.37 16.45
C HIS A 428 -18.19 -2.98 16.64
N ILE A 429 -17.87 -2.26 15.56
CA ILE A 429 -17.23 -0.93 15.58
C ILE A 429 -18.19 0.12 15.03
N ARG A 430 -18.32 1.26 15.72
CA ARG A 430 -19.03 2.43 15.17
C ARG A 430 -18.05 3.31 14.41
N GLN A 431 -18.51 3.97 13.36
CA GLN A 431 -17.68 4.89 12.57
C GLN A 431 -17.01 5.96 13.43
N ARG A 432 -17.71 6.53 14.44
CA ARG A 432 -17.14 7.51 15.38
C ARG A 432 -15.98 6.97 16.20
N GLU A 433 -15.99 5.68 16.55
CA GLU A 433 -14.91 5.05 17.32
C GLU A 433 -13.67 4.88 16.45
N MET A 434 -13.86 4.43 15.20
CA MET A 434 -12.78 4.34 14.21
C MET A 434 -12.21 5.72 13.90
N MET A 435 -13.04 6.73 13.61
CA MET A 435 -12.61 8.10 13.35
C MET A 435 -11.80 8.68 14.52
N LYS A 436 -12.26 8.49 15.76
CA LYS A 436 -11.57 9.00 16.95
C LYS A 436 -10.20 8.36 17.14
N ALA A 437 -10.13 7.03 17.00
CA ALA A 437 -8.87 6.29 17.11
C ALA A 437 -7.93 6.62 15.95
N GLY A 438 -8.43 6.59 14.72
CA GLY A 438 -7.66 6.90 13.52
C GLY A 438 -7.13 8.33 13.49
N MET A 439 -7.93 9.33 13.91
CA MET A 439 -7.47 10.72 14.00
C MET A 439 -6.27 10.85 14.94
N ALA A 440 -6.29 10.19 16.09
CA ALA A 440 -5.17 10.22 17.03
C ALA A 440 -3.91 9.61 16.41
N LEU A 441 -4.04 8.48 15.68
CA LEU A 441 -2.93 7.87 14.97
C LEU A 441 -2.43 8.76 13.84
N ASN A 442 -3.33 9.29 13.00
CA ASN A 442 -2.96 10.13 11.85
C ASN A 442 -2.17 11.37 12.28
N VAL A 443 -2.61 12.07 13.33
CA VAL A 443 -1.91 13.25 13.84
C VAL A 443 -0.52 12.89 14.37
N VAL A 444 -0.42 11.85 15.21
CA VAL A 444 0.87 11.45 15.79
C VAL A 444 1.81 10.89 14.71
N PHE A 445 1.29 10.06 13.79
CA PHE A 445 2.11 9.49 12.72
C PHE A 445 2.58 10.55 11.72
N THR A 446 1.76 11.55 11.42
CA THR A 446 2.18 12.72 10.62
C THR A 446 3.44 13.37 11.22
N VAL A 447 3.43 13.64 12.52
CA VAL A 447 4.58 14.24 13.20
C VAL A 447 5.77 13.28 13.22
N LEU A 448 5.55 12.01 13.55
CA LEU A 448 6.62 10.99 13.56
C LEU A 448 7.25 10.80 12.19
N LEU A 449 6.46 10.76 11.13
CA LEU A 449 6.97 10.62 9.76
C LEU A 449 7.79 11.85 9.33
N ALA A 450 7.33 13.05 9.67
CA ALA A 450 8.08 14.27 9.39
C ALA A 450 9.41 14.31 10.15
N LEU A 451 9.42 13.90 11.42
CA LEU A 451 10.65 13.79 12.22
C LEU A 451 11.60 12.74 11.65
N LEU A 452 11.09 11.55 11.33
CA LEU A 452 11.91 10.47 10.74
C LEU A 452 12.53 10.93 9.41
N ALA A 453 11.73 11.56 8.52
CA ALA A 453 12.23 12.08 7.26
C ALA A 453 13.29 13.18 7.45
N TYR A 454 13.09 14.05 8.42
CA TYR A 454 14.03 15.13 8.73
C TYR A 454 15.39 14.58 9.21
N PHE A 455 15.38 13.69 10.22
CA PHE A 455 16.63 13.15 10.76
C PHE A 455 17.31 12.12 9.83
N VAL A 456 16.56 11.35 9.05
CA VAL A 456 17.14 10.43 8.06
C VAL A 456 17.70 11.20 6.86
N GLY A 457 17.08 12.32 6.49
CA GLY A 457 17.58 13.19 5.42
C GLY A 457 18.99 13.76 5.66
N ASP A 458 19.35 13.95 6.92
CA ASP A 458 20.69 14.40 7.31
C ASP A 458 21.76 13.28 7.26
N ILE A 459 21.35 12.01 7.15
CA ILE A 459 22.22 10.83 7.20
C ILE A 459 22.48 10.25 5.79
N LEU A 460 21.59 10.50 4.83
CA LEU A 460 21.63 10.04 3.45
C LEU A 460 22.11 11.14 2.49
#